data_20fcfe60f5440ea1ba8ba8f988252baf
#
_entry.id   20fcfe60f5440ea1ba8ba8f988252baf
#
_cell.length_a   1.000
_cell.length_b   1.000
_cell.length_c   1.000
_cell.angle_alpha   90.00
_cell.angle_beta   90.00
_cell.angle_gamma   90.00
#
_symmetry.space_group_name_H-M   'P 1'
#
loop_
_entity.id
_entity.type
_entity.pdbx_description
1 polymer ?
#
loop_
_entity_poly.entity_id
_entity_poly.type
_entity_poly.pdbx_seq_one_letter_code
_entity_poly.pdbx_strand_id
1 'polypeptide(L)'
;MTAGVSIVIPTYNHDAFLGAALSSVVNQTYTNWEAIVVNNFSTDGTEALVHSFNDPRIKLVNFHNNGIIGAARNQGINLATNSFVAFLDSDDTWLPTKLEKCVAALTNGADLVCHGENWIDETSHSRAVFYGPTARATYLSLLFRGNRLSTSATVVKTSILKTVGGFSENSEFVTAEDYEMWLKISQITTNLVFIDEVLGNYTRHGASASSSVVKHLNAEISVVNHHAKQLPNSFATNLRLRHRQAKAYYSAGRSSSRSGQSRSALKYFVTAIKTSPLFARSYAAIILLLVDHIKARVQ
;
A
#
# COMPACT_ATOMS: atom_id res chain seq x y z
N MET A 1 30.45 7.75 -6.12
CA MET A 1 29.87 6.84 -5.10
C MET A 1 28.53 6.36 -5.62
N THR A 2 28.25 5.07 -5.58
CA THR A 2 26.95 4.49 -5.95
C THR A 2 25.90 4.94 -4.94
N ALA A 3 24.71 5.30 -5.42
CA ALA A 3 23.64 5.82 -4.58
C ALA A 3 23.07 4.73 -3.65
N GLY A 4 23.13 4.90 -2.34
CA GLY A 4 22.64 3.92 -1.37
C GLY A 4 21.13 3.93 -1.20
N VAL A 5 20.58 2.84 -0.67
CA VAL A 5 19.17 2.64 -0.36
C VAL A 5 18.97 2.37 1.13
N SER A 6 18.10 3.13 1.79
CA SER A 6 17.62 2.82 3.15
C SER A 6 16.29 2.08 3.04
N ILE A 7 16.23 0.87 3.57
CA ILE A 7 15.04 0.02 3.54
C ILE A 7 14.32 0.16 4.86
N VAL A 8 13.07 0.63 4.84
CA VAL A 8 12.24 0.83 6.03
C VAL A 8 11.27 -0.32 6.17
N ILE A 9 11.35 -1.03 7.29
CA ILE A 9 10.55 -2.23 7.59
C ILE A 9 9.81 -2.02 8.91
N PRO A 10 8.55 -1.55 8.91
CA PRO A 10 7.75 -1.49 10.12
C PRO A 10 7.33 -2.90 10.54
N THR A 11 7.39 -3.22 11.83
CA THR A 11 7.00 -4.53 12.35
C THR A 11 6.32 -4.46 13.72
N TYR A 12 5.39 -5.39 13.96
CA TYR A 12 4.77 -5.62 15.25
C TYR A 12 4.23 -7.05 15.33
N ASN A 13 4.81 -7.88 16.21
CA ASN A 13 4.44 -9.29 16.39
C ASN A 13 4.38 -10.08 15.07
N HIS A 14 5.45 -10.01 14.29
CA HIS A 14 5.55 -10.60 12.96
C HIS A 14 6.77 -11.53 12.81
N ASP A 15 7.21 -12.21 13.88
CA ASP A 15 8.35 -13.15 13.84
C ASP A 15 8.16 -14.26 12.78
N ALA A 16 6.93 -14.70 12.55
CA ALA A 16 6.60 -15.70 11.54
C ALA A 16 6.86 -15.26 10.08
N PHE A 17 6.88 -13.95 9.80
CA PHE A 17 7.02 -13.40 8.45
C PHE A 17 8.33 -12.66 8.24
N LEU A 18 8.76 -11.88 9.23
CA LEU A 18 9.89 -10.95 9.12
C LEU A 18 11.20 -11.65 8.68
N GLY A 19 11.39 -12.94 9.04
CA GLY A 19 12.56 -13.71 8.61
C GLY A 19 12.67 -13.84 7.09
N ALA A 20 11.55 -14.08 6.41
CA ALA A 20 11.50 -14.14 4.96
C ALA A 20 11.74 -12.76 4.33
N ALA A 21 11.15 -11.70 4.89
CA ALA A 21 11.36 -10.33 4.44
C ALA A 21 12.84 -9.94 4.52
N LEU A 22 13.49 -10.11 5.67
CA LEU A 22 14.92 -9.80 5.87
C LEU A 22 15.82 -10.66 4.98
N SER A 23 15.54 -11.95 4.84
CA SER A 23 16.28 -12.84 3.92
C SER A 23 16.20 -12.31 2.48
N SER A 24 15.04 -11.82 2.05
CA SER A 24 14.87 -11.25 0.71
C SER A 24 15.67 -9.95 0.49
N VAL A 25 15.92 -9.20 1.56
CA VAL A 25 16.80 -8.01 1.55
C VAL A 25 18.28 -8.41 1.47
N VAL A 26 18.70 -9.35 2.29
CA VAL A 26 20.10 -9.82 2.30
C VAL A 26 20.50 -10.42 0.95
N ASN A 27 19.57 -11.08 0.27
CA ASN A 27 19.77 -11.71 -1.03
C ASN A 27 19.64 -10.76 -2.24
N GLN A 28 19.57 -9.43 -2.04
CA GLN A 28 19.56 -8.49 -3.15
C GLN A 28 20.90 -8.43 -3.88
N THR A 29 20.86 -8.39 -5.22
CA THR A 29 22.05 -8.22 -6.07
C THR A 29 22.72 -6.86 -5.87
N TYR A 30 21.93 -5.83 -5.57
CA TYR A 30 22.42 -4.51 -5.19
C TYR A 30 22.80 -4.48 -3.72
N THR A 31 24.07 -4.28 -3.40
CA THR A 31 24.63 -4.48 -2.05
C THR A 31 24.76 -3.21 -1.21
N ASN A 32 24.65 -2.00 -1.83
CA ASN A 32 24.75 -0.73 -1.11
C ASN A 32 23.42 -0.30 -0.48
N TRP A 33 23.04 -0.97 0.61
CA TRP A 33 21.83 -0.71 1.36
C TRP A 33 22.05 -0.79 2.88
N GLU A 34 21.17 -0.16 3.63
CA GLU A 34 20.90 -0.41 5.03
C GLU A 34 19.43 -0.79 5.22
N ALA A 35 19.09 -1.59 6.21
CA ALA A 35 17.72 -1.90 6.60
C ALA A 35 17.44 -1.38 8.00
N ILE A 36 16.34 -0.65 8.15
CA ILE A 36 15.88 -0.05 9.41
C ILE A 36 14.57 -0.75 9.78
N VAL A 37 14.67 -1.72 10.68
CA VAL A 37 13.51 -2.44 11.22
C VAL A 37 12.95 -1.62 12.37
N VAL A 38 11.76 -1.04 12.17
CA VAL A 38 11.08 -0.22 13.17
C VAL A 38 10.07 -1.09 13.91
N ASN A 39 10.47 -1.55 15.09
CA ASN A 39 9.71 -2.46 15.93
C ASN A 39 8.80 -1.68 16.90
N ASN A 40 7.50 -1.92 16.86
CA ASN A 40 6.56 -1.32 17.79
C ASN A 40 6.46 -2.09 19.13
N PHE A 41 7.62 -2.41 19.74
CA PHE A 41 7.72 -3.18 20.97
C PHE A 41 6.98 -4.54 20.88
N SER A 42 7.37 -5.35 19.90
CA SER A 42 6.86 -6.72 19.76
C SER A 42 7.11 -7.56 21.01
N THR A 43 6.18 -8.44 21.33
CA THR A 43 6.23 -9.35 22.49
C THR A 43 6.50 -10.80 22.09
N ASP A 44 6.63 -11.08 20.79
CA ASP A 44 6.98 -12.38 20.21
C ASP A 44 8.50 -12.49 19.95
N GLY A 45 8.94 -13.42 19.11
CA GLY A 45 10.33 -13.63 18.72
C GLY A 45 10.92 -12.59 17.79
N THR A 46 10.21 -11.52 17.41
CA THR A 46 10.63 -10.52 16.39
C THR A 46 12.03 -9.95 16.67
N GLU A 47 12.30 -9.50 17.90
CA GLU A 47 13.58 -8.87 18.24
C GLU A 47 14.76 -9.85 18.17
N ALA A 48 14.58 -11.06 18.75
CA ALA A 48 15.59 -12.12 18.68
C ALA A 48 15.86 -12.55 17.23
N LEU A 49 14.84 -12.61 16.39
CA LEU A 49 14.96 -12.92 14.98
C LEU A 49 15.81 -11.89 14.23
N VAL A 50 15.56 -10.58 14.44
CA VAL A 50 16.39 -9.54 13.79
C VAL A 50 17.85 -9.66 14.19
N HIS A 51 18.13 -9.86 15.47
CA HIS A 51 19.50 -10.03 15.96
C HIS A 51 20.19 -11.29 15.40
N SER A 52 19.44 -12.35 15.09
CA SER A 52 19.99 -13.60 14.54
C SER A 52 20.61 -13.45 13.15
N PHE A 53 20.23 -12.43 12.37
CA PHE A 53 20.80 -12.15 11.05
C PHE A 53 22.28 -11.74 11.12
N ASN A 54 22.71 -11.16 12.23
CA ASN A 54 24.10 -10.75 12.47
C ASN A 54 24.75 -9.97 11.30
N ASP A 55 23.95 -9.14 10.60
CA ASP A 55 24.37 -8.28 9.49
C ASP A 55 24.41 -6.82 9.99
N PRO A 56 25.58 -6.14 9.98
CA PRO A 56 25.71 -4.78 10.49
C PRO A 56 24.91 -3.73 9.71
N ARG A 57 24.42 -4.08 8.52
CA ARG A 57 23.52 -3.22 7.72
C ARG A 57 22.07 -3.24 8.20
N ILE A 58 21.68 -4.21 9.05
CA ILE A 58 20.34 -4.35 9.61
C ILE A 58 20.33 -3.72 11.00
N LYS A 59 19.51 -2.67 11.18
CA LYS A 59 19.36 -1.92 12.42
C LYS A 59 17.97 -2.15 12.97
N LEU A 60 17.86 -2.56 14.23
CA LEU A 60 16.59 -2.63 14.97
C LEU A 60 16.37 -1.34 15.76
N VAL A 61 15.20 -0.76 15.66
CA VAL A 61 14.79 0.45 16.39
C VAL A 61 13.44 0.22 17.04
N ASN A 62 13.39 0.22 18.37
CA ASN A 62 12.14 0.16 19.10
C ASN A 62 11.48 1.55 19.13
N PHE A 63 10.22 1.64 18.69
CA PHE A 63 9.48 2.89 18.57
C PHE A 63 7.99 2.68 18.79
N HIS A 64 7.40 3.37 19.75
CA HIS A 64 5.95 3.36 19.99
C HIS A 64 5.22 4.15 18.91
N ASN A 65 4.55 3.46 18.00
CA ASN A 65 3.80 4.09 16.91
C ASN A 65 2.30 4.28 17.24
N ASN A 66 1.85 3.91 18.44
CA ASN A 66 0.44 4.04 18.87
C ASN A 66 -0.58 3.41 17.89
N GLY A 67 -0.20 2.36 17.19
CA GLY A 67 -1.02 1.71 16.16
C GLY A 67 -1.09 2.45 14.82
N ILE A 68 -0.22 3.46 14.62
CA ILE A 68 -0.13 4.26 13.39
C ILE A 68 1.11 3.82 12.61
N ILE A 69 0.94 2.94 11.64
CA ILE A 69 2.05 2.41 10.85
C ILE A 69 2.82 3.51 10.09
N GLY A 70 2.14 4.59 9.69
CA GLY A 70 2.77 5.78 9.10
C GLY A 70 3.84 6.40 9.99
N ALA A 71 3.62 6.43 11.32
CA ALA A 71 4.60 6.93 12.28
C ALA A 71 5.85 6.03 12.34
N ALA A 72 5.68 4.70 12.28
CA ALA A 72 6.81 3.78 12.20
C ALA A 72 7.62 3.98 10.91
N ARG A 73 6.93 4.16 9.75
CA ARG A 73 7.62 4.46 8.49
C ARG A 73 8.34 5.82 8.53
N ASN A 74 7.75 6.85 9.16
CA ASN A 74 8.39 8.14 9.35
C ASN A 74 9.64 8.04 10.22
N GLN A 75 9.60 7.26 11.30
CA GLN A 75 10.78 6.99 12.11
C GLN A 75 11.91 6.37 11.27
N GLY A 76 11.59 5.40 10.41
CA GLY A 76 12.56 4.83 9.47
C GLY A 76 13.09 5.84 8.45
N ILE A 77 12.24 6.71 7.88
CA ILE A 77 12.63 7.78 6.95
C ILE A 77 13.57 8.79 7.65
N ASN A 78 13.30 9.14 8.90
CA ASN A 78 14.12 10.07 9.66
C ASN A 78 15.53 9.53 9.96
N LEU A 79 15.64 8.21 10.14
CA LEU A 79 16.91 7.52 10.37
C LEU A 79 17.65 7.13 9.09
N ALA A 80 16.98 7.25 7.93
CA ALA A 80 17.55 6.92 6.63
C ALA A 80 18.74 7.82 6.29
N THR A 81 19.90 7.21 6.00
CA THR A 81 21.14 7.91 5.67
C THR A 81 21.39 8.00 4.17
N ASN A 82 20.67 7.22 3.36
CA ASN A 82 20.90 7.09 1.93
C ASN A 82 20.01 8.02 1.08
N SER A 83 20.35 8.14 -0.20
CA SER A 83 19.65 8.99 -1.17
C SER A 83 18.26 8.49 -1.54
N PHE A 84 18.02 7.18 -1.37
CA PHE A 84 16.77 6.52 -1.71
C PHE A 84 16.21 5.78 -0.49
N VAL A 85 14.89 5.79 -0.35
CA VAL A 85 14.17 4.98 0.65
C VAL A 85 13.30 3.97 -0.08
N ALA A 86 13.45 2.71 0.28
CA ALA A 86 12.57 1.62 -0.14
C ALA A 86 11.70 1.20 1.06
N PHE A 87 10.44 0.91 0.81
CA PHE A 87 9.54 0.40 1.84
C PHE A 87 9.33 -1.10 1.64
N LEU A 88 9.34 -1.86 2.73
CA LEU A 88 9.02 -3.28 2.75
C LEU A 88 8.18 -3.58 3.98
N ASP A 89 6.95 -4.01 3.78
CA ASP A 89 6.13 -4.51 4.88
C ASP A 89 6.66 -5.88 5.34
N SER A 90 6.61 -6.15 6.65
CA SER A 90 7.28 -7.30 7.27
C SER A 90 6.73 -8.66 6.85
N ASP A 91 5.59 -8.70 6.16
CA ASP A 91 4.92 -9.88 5.61
C ASP A 91 5.14 -10.06 4.09
N ASP A 92 5.88 -9.14 3.44
CA ASP A 92 6.21 -9.18 2.02
C ASP A 92 7.66 -9.63 1.76
N THR A 93 7.96 -9.96 0.50
CA THR A 93 9.34 -10.31 0.09
C THR A 93 9.70 -9.72 -1.27
N TRP A 94 11.00 -9.53 -1.51
CA TRP A 94 11.52 -9.04 -2.78
C TRP A 94 12.23 -10.11 -3.58
N LEU A 95 12.18 -10.00 -4.91
CA LEU A 95 13.04 -10.79 -5.80
C LEU A 95 14.45 -10.18 -5.85
N PRO A 96 15.49 -10.98 -6.14
CA PRO A 96 16.89 -10.55 -5.96
C PRO A 96 17.31 -9.28 -6.71
N THR A 97 16.71 -8.98 -7.86
CA THR A 97 17.10 -7.83 -8.71
C THR A 97 16.29 -6.57 -8.46
N LYS A 98 15.40 -6.57 -7.43
CA LYS A 98 14.49 -5.44 -7.20
C LYS A 98 15.21 -4.12 -6.96
N LEU A 99 16.17 -4.10 -6.03
CA LEU A 99 16.90 -2.86 -5.73
C LEU A 99 17.73 -2.38 -6.90
N GLU A 100 18.42 -3.26 -7.60
CA GLU A 100 19.24 -2.95 -8.78
C GLU A 100 18.41 -2.21 -9.85
N LYS A 101 17.25 -2.76 -10.21
CA LYS A 101 16.37 -2.17 -11.23
C LYS A 101 15.75 -0.84 -10.78
N CYS A 102 15.33 -0.76 -9.52
CA CYS A 102 14.77 0.47 -8.97
C CYS A 102 15.82 1.59 -8.88
N VAL A 103 17.04 1.27 -8.42
CA VAL A 103 18.15 2.23 -8.34
C VAL A 103 18.54 2.74 -9.73
N ALA A 104 18.60 1.85 -10.73
CA ALA A 104 18.88 2.26 -12.09
C ALA A 104 17.86 3.29 -12.61
N ALA A 105 16.57 3.08 -12.39
CA ALA A 105 15.53 4.02 -12.80
C ALA A 105 15.60 5.35 -12.04
N LEU A 106 15.87 5.33 -10.71
CA LEU A 106 16.03 6.53 -9.89
C LEU A 106 17.25 7.36 -10.28
N THR A 107 18.36 6.69 -10.62
CA THR A 107 19.59 7.34 -11.09
C THR A 107 19.37 7.97 -12.46
N ASN A 108 18.52 7.38 -13.31
CA ASN A 108 18.12 7.91 -14.60
C ASN A 108 17.05 9.01 -14.52
N GLY A 109 16.76 9.54 -13.33
CA GLY A 109 15.95 10.75 -13.15
C GLY A 109 14.56 10.52 -12.54
N ALA A 110 14.10 9.28 -12.34
CA ALA A 110 12.86 9.04 -11.63
C ALA A 110 12.93 9.58 -10.19
N ASP A 111 11.81 10.09 -9.68
CA ASP A 111 11.66 10.54 -8.29
C ASP A 111 11.03 9.44 -7.41
N LEU A 112 10.22 8.59 -8.03
CA LEU A 112 9.60 7.42 -7.45
C LEU A 112 9.57 6.30 -8.48
N VAL A 113 9.87 5.08 -8.03
CA VAL A 113 9.77 3.85 -8.83
C VAL A 113 8.83 2.89 -8.14
N CYS A 114 7.92 2.26 -8.89
CA CYS A 114 7.06 1.18 -8.42
C CYS A 114 7.10 0.03 -9.43
N HIS A 115 7.08 -1.22 -8.96
CA HIS A 115 7.15 -2.41 -9.82
C HIS A 115 5.94 -3.32 -9.63
N GLY A 116 5.79 -4.36 -10.45
CA GLY A 116 4.77 -5.40 -10.29
C GLY A 116 5.07 -6.34 -9.12
N GLU A 117 4.04 -6.98 -8.59
CA GLU A 117 4.11 -7.95 -7.49
C GLU A 117 3.31 -9.21 -7.81
N ASN A 118 3.75 -10.36 -7.29
CA ASN A 118 2.90 -11.52 -7.15
C ASN A 118 2.08 -11.39 -5.87
N TRP A 119 0.77 -11.36 -6.00
CA TRP A 119 -0.12 -11.45 -4.85
C TRP A 119 -0.36 -12.92 -4.52
N ILE A 120 0.08 -13.33 -3.34
CA ILE A 120 0.01 -14.71 -2.85
C ILE A 120 -0.98 -14.76 -1.69
N ASP A 121 -1.97 -15.64 -1.75
CA ASP A 121 -2.92 -15.86 -0.66
C ASP A 121 -2.56 -17.09 0.18
N GLU A 122 -3.28 -17.29 1.28
CA GLU A 122 -3.06 -18.39 2.24
C GLU A 122 -3.17 -19.79 1.61
N THR A 123 -3.80 -19.90 0.42
CA THR A 123 -3.89 -21.16 -0.34
C THR A 123 -2.75 -21.32 -1.34
N SER A 124 -1.75 -20.46 -1.29
CA SER A 124 -0.62 -20.39 -2.24
C SER A 124 -1.04 -20.07 -3.67
N HIS A 125 -2.30 -19.62 -3.88
CA HIS A 125 -2.69 -19.11 -5.19
C HIS A 125 -2.01 -17.76 -5.42
N SER A 126 -1.34 -17.62 -6.55
CA SER A 126 -0.61 -16.41 -6.90
C SER A 126 -1.12 -15.80 -8.20
N ARG A 127 -1.05 -14.49 -8.29
CA ARG A 127 -1.30 -13.75 -9.52
C ARG A 127 -0.39 -12.54 -9.62
N ALA A 128 0.14 -12.26 -10.79
CA ALA A 128 0.85 -11.04 -11.06
C ALA A 128 -0.10 -9.83 -11.05
N VAL A 129 0.31 -8.77 -10.37
CA VAL A 129 -0.37 -7.48 -10.30
C VAL A 129 0.61 -6.39 -10.70
N PHE A 130 0.24 -5.59 -11.69
CA PHE A 130 1.04 -4.47 -12.17
C PHE A 130 0.41 -3.15 -11.78
N TYR A 131 1.23 -2.18 -11.44
CA TYR A 131 0.84 -0.85 -10.99
C TYR A 131 0.97 0.18 -12.09
N GLY A 132 0.53 1.42 -11.83
CA GLY A 132 0.56 2.49 -12.80
C GLY A 132 -0.51 2.38 -13.89
N PRO A 133 -0.21 2.73 -15.15
CA PRO A 133 1.01 3.39 -15.63
C PRO A 133 1.14 4.85 -15.16
N THR A 134 2.26 5.51 -15.46
CA THR A 134 2.56 6.92 -15.07
C THR A 134 1.40 7.87 -15.37
N ALA A 135 0.77 7.77 -16.54
CA ALA A 135 -0.39 8.58 -16.91
C ALA A 135 -1.61 8.40 -15.99
N ARG A 136 -1.67 7.31 -15.22
CA ARG A 136 -2.71 7.04 -14.21
C ARG A 136 -2.27 7.33 -12.78
N ALA A 137 -1.04 7.75 -12.58
CA ALA A 137 -0.46 8.09 -11.28
C ALA A 137 -0.32 9.61 -11.07
N THR A 138 -0.96 10.43 -11.90
CA THR A 138 -1.09 11.87 -11.65
C THR A 138 -2.03 12.12 -10.46
N TYR A 139 -1.86 13.24 -9.75
CA TYR A 139 -2.65 13.59 -8.57
C TYR A 139 -4.16 13.43 -8.78
N LEU A 140 -4.72 14.07 -9.82
CA LEU A 140 -6.15 13.97 -10.10
C LEU A 140 -6.59 12.55 -10.51
N SER A 141 -5.71 11.80 -11.17
CA SER A 141 -6.00 10.41 -11.52
C SER A 141 -6.02 9.51 -10.28
N LEU A 142 -5.03 9.63 -9.40
CA LEU A 142 -5.02 8.90 -8.12
C LEU A 142 -6.24 9.28 -7.28
N LEU A 143 -6.52 10.57 -7.13
CA LEU A 143 -7.64 11.05 -6.31
C LEU A 143 -8.99 10.51 -6.81
N PHE A 144 -9.29 10.59 -8.10
CA PHE A 144 -10.60 10.20 -8.63
C PHE A 144 -10.71 8.74 -9.07
N ARG A 145 -9.58 8.05 -9.30
CA ARG A 145 -9.59 6.65 -9.77
C ARG A 145 -9.05 5.65 -8.74
N GLY A 146 -8.44 6.14 -7.64
CA GLY A 146 -7.92 5.34 -6.54
C GLY A 146 -6.44 5.00 -6.69
N ASN A 147 -5.88 4.40 -5.64
CA ASN A 147 -4.48 4.03 -5.52
C ASN A 147 -4.00 3.17 -6.70
N ARG A 148 -2.76 3.41 -7.15
CA ARG A 148 -2.07 2.73 -8.25
C ARG A 148 -0.65 2.33 -7.90
N LEU A 149 -0.30 2.34 -6.62
CA LEU A 149 1.00 1.97 -6.11
C LEU A 149 0.84 0.99 -4.96
N SER A 150 1.86 0.19 -4.69
CA SER A 150 2.00 -0.64 -3.49
C SER A 150 3.21 -0.16 -2.70
N THR A 151 3.11 -0.19 -1.38
CA THR A 151 4.17 0.25 -0.48
C THR A 151 5.42 -0.59 -0.67
N SER A 152 5.33 -1.91 -0.58
CA SER A 152 6.48 -2.84 -0.72
C SER A 152 7.09 -2.84 -2.12
N ALA A 153 6.33 -2.41 -3.14
CA ALA A 153 6.84 -2.25 -4.51
C ALA A 153 7.54 -0.92 -4.76
N THR A 154 7.54 0.03 -3.79
CA THR A 154 7.92 1.42 -4.06
C THR A 154 9.28 1.77 -3.49
N VAL A 155 10.06 2.54 -4.28
CA VAL A 155 11.31 3.21 -3.86
C VAL A 155 11.22 4.68 -4.25
N VAL A 156 11.58 5.58 -3.34
CA VAL A 156 11.44 7.04 -3.50
C VAL A 156 12.74 7.74 -3.18
N LYS A 157 13.05 8.85 -3.85
CA LYS A 157 14.13 9.76 -3.43
C LYS A 157 13.86 10.27 -2.01
N THR A 158 14.85 10.20 -1.13
CA THR A 158 14.74 10.67 0.26
C THR A 158 14.36 12.16 0.33
N SER A 159 14.85 12.97 -0.61
CA SER A 159 14.49 14.39 -0.71
C SER A 159 12.99 14.62 -0.96
N ILE A 160 12.37 13.81 -1.80
CA ILE A 160 10.92 13.87 -2.08
C ILE A 160 10.10 13.57 -0.82
N LEU A 161 10.47 12.51 -0.09
CA LEU A 161 9.80 12.15 1.17
C LEU A 161 9.89 13.27 2.21
N LYS A 162 11.06 13.91 2.34
CA LYS A 162 11.26 15.06 3.21
C LYS A 162 10.42 16.26 2.78
N THR A 163 10.35 16.54 1.49
CA THR A 163 9.56 17.66 0.94
C THR A 163 8.07 17.52 1.22
N VAL A 164 7.52 16.31 1.12
CA VAL A 164 6.09 16.07 1.39
C VAL A 164 5.78 15.85 2.89
N GLY A 165 6.79 15.84 3.76
CA GLY A 165 6.64 15.70 5.20
C GLY A 165 6.34 14.26 5.67
N GLY A 166 6.75 13.24 4.90
CA GLY A 166 6.55 11.83 5.25
C GLY A 166 5.09 11.36 5.17
N PHE A 167 4.80 10.20 5.76
CA PHE A 167 3.44 9.65 5.87
C PHE A 167 2.57 10.46 6.84
N SER A 168 1.28 10.50 6.59
CA SER A 168 0.35 11.09 7.55
C SER A 168 0.24 10.21 8.80
N GLU A 169 0.27 10.85 9.97
CA GLU A 169 0.04 10.20 11.27
C GLU A 169 -1.40 10.40 11.77
N ASN A 170 -2.29 10.86 10.90
CA ASN A 170 -3.71 10.97 11.21
C ASN A 170 -4.32 9.56 11.37
N SER A 171 -4.88 9.27 12.54
CA SER A 171 -5.51 7.99 12.85
C SER A 171 -6.68 7.62 11.91
N GLU A 172 -7.34 8.62 11.30
CA GLU A 172 -8.39 8.39 10.29
C GLU A 172 -7.86 7.81 8.97
N PHE A 173 -6.55 7.90 8.70
CA PHE A 173 -5.94 7.43 7.46
C PHE A 173 -5.27 6.06 7.61
N VAL A 174 -5.24 5.50 8.82
CA VAL A 174 -4.64 4.18 9.08
C VAL A 174 -5.27 3.12 8.20
N THR A 175 -4.45 2.40 7.45
CA THR A 175 -4.71 1.47 6.34
C THR A 175 -4.87 2.11 4.94
N ALA A 176 -4.78 3.44 4.83
CA ALA A 176 -4.73 4.18 3.56
C ALA A 176 -3.70 5.33 3.61
N GLU A 177 -2.79 5.31 4.59
CA GLU A 177 -1.72 6.29 4.77
C GLU A 177 -0.72 6.27 3.60
N ASP A 178 -0.54 5.11 2.97
CA ASP A 178 0.25 4.95 1.75
C ASP A 178 -0.40 5.69 0.58
N TYR A 179 -1.70 5.51 0.39
CA TYR A 179 -2.45 6.21 -0.64
C TYR A 179 -2.38 7.73 -0.48
N GLU A 180 -2.47 8.22 0.75
CA GLU A 180 -2.30 9.65 1.07
C GLU A 180 -0.89 10.14 0.71
N MET A 181 0.15 9.36 1.04
CA MET A 181 1.53 9.65 0.66
C MET A 181 1.69 9.77 -0.87
N TRP A 182 1.13 8.84 -1.63
CA TRP A 182 1.21 8.88 -3.10
C TRP A 182 0.48 10.07 -3.69
N LEU A 183 -0.61 10.51 -3.08
CA LEU A 183 -1.30 11.75 -3.46
C LEU A 183 -0.40 12.97 -3.22
N LYS A 184 0.25 13.10 -2.06
CA LYS A 184 1.20 14.19 -1.79
C LYS A 184 2.37 14.20 -2.78
N ILE A 185 2.99 13.06 -3.02
CA ILE A 185 4.11 12.96 -3.96
C ILE A 185 3.67 13.37 -5.37
N SER A 186 2.50 12.90 -5.82
CA SER A 186 1.99 13.24 -7.16
C SER A 186 1.55 14.69 -7.35
N GLN A 187 1.47 15.48 -6.28
CA GLN A 187 1.28 16.93 -6.36
C GLN A 187 2.57 17.69 -6.70
N ILE A 188 3.73 17.14 -6.34
CA ILE A 188 5.02 17.84 -6.47
C ILE A 188 5.89 17.29 -7.61
N THR A 189 5.63 16.07 -8.07
CA THR A 189 6.36 15.49 -9.20
C THR A 189 5.48 14.59 -10.07
N THR A 190 5.83 14.53 -11.36
CA THR A 190 5.25 13.59 -12.32
C THR A 190 6.27 12.54 -12.79
N ASN A 191 7.51 12.57 -12.26
CA ASN A 191 8.59 11.65 -12.62
C ASN A 191 8.45 10.30 -11.89
N LEU A 192 7.28 9.68 -12.02
CA LEU A 192 6.99 8.36 -11.49
C LEU A 192 7.23 7.32 -12.57
N VAL A 193 8.08 6.33 -12.30
CA VAL A 193 8.39 5.23 -13.23
C VAL A 193 7.76 3.94 -12.70
N PHE A 194 7.10 3.21 -13.60
CA PHE A 194 6.54 1.90 -13.31
C PHE A 194 7.30 0.84 -14.11
N ILE A 195 7.96 -0.09 -13.40
CA ILE A 195 8.68 -1.21 -14.01
C ILE A 195 7.66 -2.32 -14.28
N ASP A 196 7.52 -2.71 -15.54
CA ASP A 196 6.60 -3.75 -15.99
C ASP A 196 7.21 -5.15 -15.79
N GLU A 197 7.70 -5.39 -14.58
CA GLU A 197 8.23 -6.67 -14.11
C GLU A 197 7.76 -6.94 -12.70
N VAL A 198 7.56 -8.21 -12.37
CA VAL A 198 7.31 -8.67 -11.00
C VAL A 198 8.66 -8.73 -10.28
N LEU A 199 8.82 -7.89 -9.24
CA LEU A 199 10.06 -7.82 -8.46
C LEU A 199 9.84 -8.03 -6.96
N GLY A 200 8.65 -8.46 -6.55
CA GLY A 200 8.32 -8.79 -5.17
C GLY A 200 7.07 -9.65 -5.06
N ASN A 201 6.84 -10.15 -3.87
CA ASN A 201 5.64 -10.90 -3.51
C ASN A 201 4.89 -10.14 -2.42
N TYR A 202 3.61 -9.95 -2.60
CA TYR A 202 2.67 -9.38 -1.64
C TYR A 202 1.87 -10.52 -1.00
N THR A 203 2.02 -10.69 0.31
CA THR A 203 1.39 -11.78 1.05
C THR A 203 0.03 -11.34 1.58
N ARG A 204 -1.02 -12.10 1.27
CA ARG A 204 -2.39 -11.84 1.73
C ARG A 204 -2.78 -12.84 2.79
N HIS A 205 -2.97 -12.37 4.02
CA HIS A 205 -3.43 -13.19 5.14
C HIS A 205 -4.45 -12.43 6.01
N GLY A 206 -5.19 -13.16 6.83
CA GLY A 206 -6.30 -12.60 7.63
C GLY A 206 -5.85 -11.56 8.67
N ALA A 207 -4.58 -11.59 9.11
CA ALA A 207 -4.00 -10.65 10.06
C ALA A 207 -3.47 -9.36 9.41
N SER A 208 -3.48 -9.23 8.07
CA SER A 208 -3.00 -8.01 7.38
C SER A 208 -3.76 -6.77 7.84
N ALA A 209 -3.09 -5.62 7.97
CA ALA A 209 -3.67 -4.37 8.46
C ALA A 209 -4.90 -3.91 7.66
N SER A 210 -4.94 -4.21 6.36
CA SER A 210 -6.05 -3.90 5.45
C SER A 210 -7.18 -4.95 5.42
N SER A 211 -7.12 -5.99 6.25
CA SER A 211 -8.14 -7.07 6.28
C SER A 211 -9.53 -6.57 6.74
N SER A 212 -9.59 -5.53 7.59
CA SER A 212 -10.84 -4.93 8.01
C SER A 212 -11.44 -4.04 6.93
N VAL A 213 -12.44 -4.56 6.22
CA VAL A 213 -13.15 -3.85 5.14
C VAL A 213 -13.71 -2.50 5.60
N VAL A 214 -14.28 -2.43 6.79
CA VAL A 214 -14.89 -1.18 7.33
C VAL A 214 -13.81 -0.15 7.60
N LYS A 215 -12.72 -0.54 8.28
CA LYS A 215 -11.62 0.37 8.63
C LYS A 215 -10.97 0.93 7.37
N HIS A 216 -10.66 0.07 6.41
CA HIS A 216 -10.02 0.47 5.16
C HIS A 216 -10.93 1.38 4.31
N LEU A 217 -12.25 1.08 4.21
CA LEU A 217 -13.20 1.92 3.49
C LEU A 217 -13.26 3.33 4.11
N ASN A 218 -13.36 3.43 5.44
CA ASN A 218 -13.43 4.72 6.12
C ASN A 218 -12.15 5.51 5.91
N ALA A 219 -10.99 4.89 6.05
CA ALA A 219 -9.70 5.52 5.81
C ALA A 219 -9.57 6.03 4.36
N GLU A 220 -9.92 5.21 3.37
CA GLU A 220 -9.90 5.60 1.96
C GLU A 220 -10.82 6.81 1.68
N ILE A 221 -12.02 6.83 2.25
CA ILE A 221 -12.96 7.96 2.13
C ILE A 221 -12.41 9.20 2.85
N SER A 222 -11.83 9.06 4.04
CA SER A 222 -11.23 10.19 4.79
C SER A 222 -10.09 10.82 4.01
N VAL A 223 -9.18 10.03 3.41
CA VAL A 223 -8.11 10.52 2.53
C VAL A 223 -8.69 11.28 1.33
N VAL A 224 -9.67 10.69 0.64
CA VAL A 224 -10.31 11.35 -0.52
C VAL A 224 -10.96 12.67 -0.13
N ASN A 225 -11.68 12.71 0.99
CA ASN A 225 -12.33 13.92 1.47
C ASN A 225 -11.32 14.99 1.91
N HIS A 226 -10.20 14.58 2.53
CA HIS A 226 -9.12 15.50 2.91
C HIS A 226 -8.54 16.22 1.69
N HIS A 227 -8.16 15.48 0.67
CA HIS A 227 -7.63 16.05 -0.56
C HIS A 227 -8.67 16.82 -1.38
N ALA A 228 -9.94 16.42 -1.31
CA ALA A 228 -11.03 17.10 -2.00
C ALA A 228 -11.22 18.56 -1.53
N LYS A 229 -10.90 18.88 -0.27
CA LYS A 229 -10.95 20.25 0.27
C LYS A 229 -10.02 21.23 -0.46
N GLN A 230 -8.99 20.72 -1.13
CA GLN A 230 -8.03 21.52 -1.90
C GLN A 230 -8.52 21.82 -3.33
N LEU A 231 -9.62 21.21 -3.77
CA LEU A 231 -10.14 21.36 -5.11
C LEU A 231 -11.21 22.47 -5.18
N PRO A 232 -11.39 23.11 -6.36
CA PRO A 232 -12.49 24.04 -6.57
C PRO A 232 -13.85 23.36 -6.29
N ASN A 233 -14.71 24.04 -5.51
CA ASN A 233 -16.06 23.57 -5.28
C ASN A 233 -16.91 23.82 -6.54
N SER A 234 -16.99 22.83 -7.42
CA SER A 234 -17.77 22.87 -8.65
C SER A 234 -18.67 21.64 -8.75
N PHE A 235 -19.74 21.77 -9.55
CA PHE A 235 -20.62 20.62 -9.85
C PHE A 235 -19.84 19.42 -10.41
N ALA A 236 -18.90 19.68 -11.33
CA ALA A 236 -18.08 18.63 -11.94
C ALA A 236 -17.17 17.94 -10.90
N THR A 237 -16.53 18.70 -10.02
CA THR A 237 -15.70 18.15 -8.92
C THR A 237 -16.57 17.29 -7.99
N ASN A 238 -17.73 17.79 -7.57
CA ASN A 238 -18.62 17.07 -6.68
C ASN A 238 -19.15 15.77 -7.32
N LEU A 239 -19.48 15.79 -8.60
CA LEU A 239 -19.91 14.59 -9.32
C LEU A 239 -18.79 13.54 -9.37
N ARG A 240 -17.56 13.95 -9.67
CA ARG A 240 -16.39 13.05 -9.68
C ARG A 240 -16.08 12.47 -8.30
N LEU A 241 -16.21 13.27 -7.24
CA LEU A 241 -16.02 12.82 -5.86
C LEU A 241 -17.09 11.79 -5.46
N ARG A 242 -18.36 12.05 -5.76
CA ARG A 242 -19.45 11.09 -5.53
C ARG A 242 -19.19 9.78 -6.27
N HIS A 243 -18.73 9.84 -7.52
CA HIS A 243 -18.36 8.64 -8.28
C HIS A 243 -17.18 7.90 -7.65
N ARG A 244 -16.17 8.63 -7.15
CA ARG A 244 -15.01 8.06 -6.45
C ARG A 244 -15.42 7.35 -5.14
N GLN A 245 -16.28 7.97 -4.35
CA GLN A 245 -16.84 7.38 -3.12
C GLN A 245 -17.68 6.13 -3.43
N ALA A 246 -18.52 6.19 -4.46
CA ALA A 246 -19.29 5.03 -4.91
C ALA A 246 -18.38 3.85 -5.28
N LYS A 247 -17.23 4.11 -5.92
CA LYS A 247 -16.21 3.09 -6.22
C LYS A 247 -15.62 2.50 -4.93
N ALA A 248 -15.37 3.27 -3.88
CA ALA A 248 -14.89 2.77 -2.60
C ALA A 248 -15.92 1.84 -1.93
N TYR A 249 -17.18 2.26 -1.88
CA TYR A 249 -18.28 1.40 -1.39
C TYR A 249 -18.43 0.12 -2.22
N TYR A 250 -18.32 0.21 -3.54
CA TYR A 250 -18.35 -0.97 -4.41
C TYR A 250 -17.18 -1.93 -4.10
N SER A 251 -15.98 -1.43 -3.88
CA SER A 251 -14.81 -2.25 -3.53
C SER A 251 -15.01 -2.96 -2.19
N ALA A 252 -15.55 -2.25 -1.18
CA ALA A 252 -15.93 -2.83 0.11
C ALA A 252 -16.99 -3.93 -0.05
N GLY A 253 -17.99 -3.69 -0.89
CA GLY A 253 -19.02 -4.69 -1.22
C GLY A 253 -18.44 -5.95 -1.87
N ARG A 254 -17.50 -5.78 -2.80
CA ARG A 254 -16.81 -6.92 -3.44
C ARG A 254 -15.94 -7.71 -2.45
N SER A 255 -15.26 -7.02 -1.53
CA SER A 255 -14.48 -7.66 -0.47
C SER A 255 -15.38 -8.46 0.47
N SER A 256 -16.46 -7.83 0.97
CA SER A 256 -17.45 -8.51 1.83
C SER A 256 -18.12 -9.72 1.14
N SER A 257 -18.41 -9.63 -0.15
CA SER A 257 -18.98 -10.74 -0.94
C SER A 257 -18.01 -11.93 -0.99
N ARG A 258 -16.71 -11.68 -1.23
CA ARG A 258 -15.69 -12.73 -1.25
C ARG A 258 -15.50 -13.42 0.10
N SER A 259 -15.72 -12.69 1.19
CA SER A 259 -15.68 -13.23 2.55
C SER A 259 -17.02 -13.86 3.00
N GLY A 260 -17.95 -14.12 2.08
CA GLY A 260 -19.25 -14.74 2.38
C GLY A 260 -20.26 -13.83 3.10
N GLN A 261 -19.92 -12.55 3.34
CA GLN A 261 -20.76 -11.59 4.08
C GLN A 261 -21.79 -10.91 3.16
N SER A 262 -22.73 -11.70 2.60
CA SER A 262 -23.68 -11.23 1.56
C SER A 262 -24.54 -10.03 2.00
N ARG A 263 -24.97 -9.98 3.27
CA ARG A 263 -25.76 -8.83 3.79
C ARG A 263 -24.96 -7.53 3.80
N SER A 264 -23.72 -7.58 4.26
CA SER A 264 -22.82 -6.44 4.25
C SER A 264 -22.50 -6.00 2.81
N ALA A 265 -22.23 -6.95 1.92
CA ALA A 265 -21.97 -6.70 0.52
C ALA A 265 -23.14 -5.95 -0.15
N LEU A 266 -24.39 -6.43 0.07
CA LEU A 266 -25.60 -5.77 -0.46
C LEU A 266 -25.73 -4.33 0.06
N LYS A 267 -25.52 -4.10 1.38
CA LYS A 267 -25.56 -2.77 1.98
C LYS A 267 -24.57 -1.82 1.29
N TYR A 268 -23.35 -2.27 1.03
CA TYR A 268 -22.34 -1.44 0.36
C TYR A 268 -22.67 -1.16 -1.10
N PHE A 269 -23.17 -2.14 -1.86
CA PHE A 269 -23.59 -1.92 -3.25
C PHE A 269 -24.75 -0.93 -3.34
N VAL A 270 -25.76 -1.04 -2.47
CA VAL A 270 -26.87 -0.10 -2.38
C VAL A 270 -26.35 1.32 -2.02
N THR A 271 -25.41 1.42 -1.07
CA THR A 271 -24.81 2.72 -0.71
C THR A 271 -24.04 3.31 -1.90
N ALA A 272 -23.31 2.50 -2.66
CA ALA A 272 -22.65 2.96 -3.88
C ALA A 272 -23.62 3.53 -4.91
N ILE A 273 -24.78 2.86 -5.13
CA ILE A 273 -25.85 3.35 -6.03
C ILE A 273 -26.41 4.68 -5.52
N LYS A 274 -26.74 4.77 -4.22
CA LYS A 274 -27.26 6.03 -3.61
C LYS A 274 -26.26 7.18 -3.75
N THR A 275 -24.96 6.88 -3.63
CA THR A 275 -23.89 7.88 -3.74
C THR A 275 -23.69 8.33 -5.18
N SER A 276 -23.71 7.43 -6.16
CA SER A 276 -23.61 7.73 -7.59
C SER A 276 -24.50 6.78 -8.40
N PRO A 277 -25.74 7.19 -8.73
CA PRO A 277 -26.70 6.32 -9.44
C PRO A 277 -26.22 5.83 -10.80
N LEU A 278 -25.31 6.54 -11.46
CA LEU A 278 -24.73 6.13 -12.74
C LEU A 278 -23.59 5.12 -12.61
N PHE A 279 -23.25 4.64 -11.40
CA PHE A 279 -22.21 3.66 -11.20
C PHE A 279 -22.70 2.22 -11.50
N ALA A 280 -22.78 1.88 -12.79
CA ALA A 280 -23.40 0.65 -13.31
C ALA A 280 -22.87 -0.66 -12.69
N ARG A 281 -21.60 -0.69 -12.27
CA ARG A 281 -20.97 -1.88 -11.67
C ARG A 281 -21.67 -2.35 -10.39
N SER A 282 -22.27 -1.44 -9.61
CA SER A 282 -22.97 -1.82 -8.38
C SER A 282 -24.27 -2.58 -8.66
N TYR A 283 -24.99 -2.23 -9.73
CA TYR A 283 -26.20 -2.97 -10.15
C TYR A 283 -25.86 -4.38 -10.60
N ALA A 284 -24.82 -4.53 -11.45
CA ALA A 284 -24.34 -5.84 -11.87
C ALA A 284 -23.89 -6.70 -10.67
N ALA A 285 -23.23 -6.10 -9.68
CA ALA A 285 -22.79 -6.83 -8.50
C ALA A 285 -23.95 -7.32 -7.62
N ILE A 286 -25.04 -6.55 -7.51
CA ILE A 286 -26.26 -7.00 -6.80
C ILE A 286 -26.88 -8.19 -7.54
N ILE A 287 -27.01 -8.13 -8.87
CA ILE A 287 -27.55 -9.24 -9.67
C ILE A 287 -26.72 -10.50 -9.44
N LEU A 288 -25.40 -10.42 -9.51
CA LEU A 288 -24.52 -11.56 -9.26
C LEU A 288 -24.70 -12.13 -7.85
N LEU A 289 -24.77 -11.27 -6.84
CA LEU A 289 -24.99 -11.68 -5.44
C LEU A 289 -26.29 -12.44 -5.25
N LEU A 290 -27.37 -12.02 -5.93
CA LEU A 290 -28.66 -12.69 -5.90
C LEU A 290 -28.62 -14.05 -6.61
N VAL A 291 -27.96 -14.13 -7.76
CA VAL A 291 -27.78 -15.41 -8.51
C VAL A 291 -27.01 -16.42 -7.67
N ASP A 292 -25.92 -16.00 -7.02
CA ASP A 292 -25.11 -16.87 -6.15
C ASP A 292 -25.94 -17.37 -4.94
N HIS A 293 -26.78 -16.49 -4.37
CA HIS A 293 -27.66 -16.86 -3.26
C HIS A 293 -28.75 -17.88 -3.67
N ILE A 294 -29.32 -17.75 -4.89
CA ILE A 294 -30.28 -18.69 -5.41
C ILE A 294 -29.63 -20.06 -5.68
N LYS A 295 -28.44 -20.07 -6.31
CA LYS A 295 -27.69 -21.31 -6.54
C LYS A 295 -27.38 -22.07 -5.27
N ALA A 296 -26.96 -21.36 -4.21
CA ALA A 296 -26.66 -21.95 -2.90
C ALA A 296 -27.89 -22.50 -2.15
N ARG A 297 -29.11 -22.17 -2.57
CA ARG A 297 -30.35 -22.72 -2.01
C ARG A 297 -30.91 -23.94 -2.79
N VAL A 298 -30.43 -24.13 -4.00
CA VAL A 298 -30.90 -25.23 -4.88
C VAL A 298 -29.98 -26.46 -4.79
N GLN A 299 -28.78 -26.28 -4.22
CA GLN A 299 -27.86 -27.36 -3.82
C GLN A 299 -28.10 -27.77 -2.35
#